data_74d1c50130ef405413abbda345db6fbd
#
_entry.id   74d1c50130ef405413abbda345db6fbd
#
_cell.length_a   1.000
_cell.length_b   1.000
_cell.length_c   1.000
_cell.angle_alpha   90.00
_cell.angle_beta   90.00
_cell.angle_gamma   90.00
#
_symmetry.space_group_name_H-M   'P 1'
#
loop_
_entity.id
_entity.type
_entity.pdbx_description
1 polymer ?
#
loop_
_entity_poly.entity_id
_entity_poly.type
_entity_poly.pdbx_seq_one_letter_code
_entity_poly.pdbx_strand_id
1 'polypeptide(L)'
;MSMDLSQFHHQLSARFASKTAHASDVLTSDQVSFFEEYGYLAGVDLLDDDQVEMLRGDLAAIMHPEMSGDPRFYEYNFNESADPSKVLFHALGAWRVSRAFHDLIFLPRLTACFRQLLRGQPRFWHDQVFVKPAKDGAVVAWHQDYSYWTRTVP
;
A
#
# COMPACT_ATOMS: atom_id res chain seq x y z
N MET A 1 17.45 7.38 -17.97
CA MET A 1 18.24 6.55 -17.03
C MET A 1 17.26 5.83 -16.11
N SER A 2 17.42 4.52 -15.91
CA SER A 2 16.63 3.82 -14.90
C SER A 2 17.19 4.19 -13.53
N MET A 3 16.31 4.59 -12.61
CA MET A 3 16.69 4.89 -11.22
C MET A 3 17.01 3.57 -10.51
N ASP A 4 18.13 3.51 -9.79
CA ASP A 4 18.43 2.38 -8.91
C ASP A 4 17.55 2.46 -7.65
N LEU A 5 16.59 1.57 -7.55
CA LEU A 5 15.64 1.54 -6.43
C LEU A 5 16.25 0.94 -5.15
N SER A 6 17.40 0.27 -5.23
CA SER A 6 18.05 -0.33 -4.07
C SER A 6 18.43 0.70 -3.00
N GLN A 7 18.67 1.94 -3.39
CA GLN A 7 18.98 3.06 -2.49
C GLN A 7 17.85 3.39 -1.49
N PHE A 8 16.61 3.00 -1.78
CA PHE A 8 15.45 3.20 -0.90
C PHE A 8 15.16 1.99 -0.03
N HIS A 9 15.84 0.87 -0.30
CA HIS A 9 15.63 -0.37 0.46
C HIS A 9 16.51 -0.41 1.69
N HIS A 10 15.93 -0.76 2.83
CA HIS A 10 16.63 -0.89 4.11
C HIS A 10 16.01 -2.02 4.95
N GLN A 11 16.69 -2.43 6.01
CA GLN A 11 16.15 -3.42 6.94
C GLN A 11 14.91 -2.88 7.64
N LEU A 12 13.97 -3.77 7.92
CA LEU A 12 12.79 -3.44 8.71
C LEU A 12 13.18 -2.82 10.05
N SER A 13 12.46 -1.79 10.45
CA SER A 13 12.55 -1.24 11.80
C SER A 13 12.11 -2.27 12.84
N ALA A 14 12.58 -2.15 14.06
CA ALA A 14 12.21 -3.04 15.16
C ALA A 14 10.68 -3.13 15.36
N ARG A 15 9.95 -2.06 15.08
CA ARG A 15 8.47 -2.03 15.17
C ARG A 15 7.79 -2.97 14.18
N PHE A 16 8.31 -3.09 12.96
CA PHE A 16 7.76 -3.97 11.93
C PHE A 16 8.40 -5.36 11.93
N ALA A 17 9.63 -5.48 12.44
CA ALA A 17 10.32 -6.77 12.54
C ALA A 17 9.89 -7.63 13.74
N SER A 18 9.40 -7.00 14.83
CA SER A 18 9.25 -7.64 16.15
C SER A 18 8.10 -8.66 16.26
N LYS A 19 7.20 -8.71 15.31
CA LYS A 19 6.14 -9.72 15.23
C LYS A 19 6.36 -10.64 14.05
N THR A 20 7.43 -11.44 14.12
CA THR A 20 7.53 -12.65 13.31
C THR A 20 6.43 -13.63 13.76
N ALA A 21 5.22 -13.44 13.30
CA ALA A 21 4.33 -14.57 13.17
C ALA A 21 5.04 -15.57 12.28
N HIS A 22 5.23 -16.80 12.76
CA HIS A 22 5.67 -17.88 11.91
C HIS A 22 4.74 -17.89 10.69
N ALA A 23 5.33 -17.62 9.53
CA ALA A 23 4.63 -17.25 8.31
C ALA A 23 3.89 -18.42 7.63
N SER A 24 3.64 -19.53 8.35
CA SER A 24 3.06 -20.70 7.74
C SER A 24 1.55 -20.63 7.56
N ASP A 25 0.80 -19.97 8.47
CA ASP A 25 -0.66 -20.04 8.41
C ASP A 25 -1.29 -18.72 8.88
N VAL A 26 -1.16 -17.66 8.08
CA VAL A 26 -1.77 -16.36 8.40
C VAL A 26 -3.26 -16.37 8.11
N LEU A 27 -3.68 -17.04 7.01
CA LEU A 27 -5.08 -17.15 6.60
C LEU A 27 -5.56 -18.57 6.78
N THR A 28 -6.83 -18.72 7.22
CA THR A 28 -7.51 -20.02 7.29
C THR A 28 -7.89 -20.51 5.88
N SER A 29 -8.16 -21.80 5.75
CA SER A 29 -8.69 -22.39 4.50
C SER A 29 -9.98 -21.71 4.04
N ASP A 30 -10.87 -21.36 4.98
CA ASP A 30 -12.13 -20.69 4.66
C ASP A 30 -11.92 -19.28 4.13
N GLN A 31 -10.93 -18.53 4.67
CA GLN A 31 -10.56 -17.22 4.15
C GLN A 31 -9.99 -17.29 2.74
N VAL A 32 -9.15 -18.29 2.47
CA VAL A 32 -8.60 -18.51 1.11
C VAL A 32 -9.71 -18.90 0.15
N SER A 33 -10.60 -19.81 0.53
CA SER A 33 -11.76 -20.21 -0.28
C SER A 33 -12.71 -19.06 -0.56
N PHE A 34 -12.95 -18.21 0.46
CA PHE A 34 -13.75 -16.99 0.28
C PHE A 34 -13.14 -16.06 -0.75
N PHE A 35 -11.82 -15.83 -0.67
CA PHE A 35 -11.13 -14.99 -1.65
C PHE A 35 -11.22 -15.58 -3.07
N GLU A 36 -11.09 -16.89 -3.22
CA GLU A 36 -11.20 -17.56 -4.51
C GLU A 36 -12.60 -17.44 -5.14
N GLU A 37 -13.65 -17.45 -4.31
CA GLU A 37 -15.02 -17.31 -4.76
C GLU A 37 -15.41 -15.86 -5.07
N TYR A 38 -15.01 -14.92 -4.20
CA TYR A 38 -15.50 -13.53 -4.24
C TYR A 38 -14.48 -12.50 -4.75
N GLY A 39 -13.20 -12.86 -4.86
CA GLY A 39 -12.13 -11.99 -5.37
C GLY A 39 -11.62 -10.93 -4.38
N TYR A 40 -12.05 -10.95 -3.13
CA TYR A 40 -11.57 -10.08 -2.07
C TYR A 40 -11.54 -10.78 -0.71
N LEU A 41 -10.75 -10.24 0.22
CA LEU A 41 -10.73 -10.68 1.61
C LEU A 41 -10.60 -9.45 2.52
N ALA A 42 -11.44 -9.36 3.54
CA ALA A 42 -11.42 -8.30 4.54
C ALA A 42 -11.25 -8.86 5.95
N GLY A 43 -10.96 -7.99 6.93
CA GLY A 43 -10.90 -8.36 8.34
C GLY A 43 -9.67 -9.19 8.73
N VAL A 44 -8.55 -9.02 8.02
CA VAL A 44 -7.28 -9.65 8.38
C VAL A 44 -6.48 -8.70 9.27
N ASP A 45 -6.19 -9.11 10.50
CA ASP A 45 -5.38 -8.33 11.42
C ASP A 45 -3.90 -8.40 11.02
N LEU A 46 -3.42 -7.38 10.33
CA LEU A 46 -2.04 -7.31 9.82
C LEU A 46 -1.13 -6.43 10.70
N LEU A 47 -1.69 -5.39 11.31
CA LEU A 47 -0.96 -4.34 12.02
C LEU A 47 -1.45 -4.25 13.46
N ASP A 48 -0.58 -3.81 14.36
CA ASP A 48 -0.96 -3.38 15.70
C ASP A 48 -1.21 -1.86 15.75
N ASP A 49 -1.74 -1.39 16.88
CA ASP A 49 -2.10 0.01 17.07
C ASP A 49 -0.88 0.95 16.92
N ASP A 50 0.30 0.56 17.42
CA ASP A 50 1.52 1.34 17.29
C ASP A 50 1.94 1.49 15.82
N GLN A 51 1.86 0.41 15.04
CA GLN A 51 2.16 0.42 13.61
C GLN A 51 1.17 1.29 12.83
N VAL A 52 -0.10 1.22 13.20
CA VAL A 52 -1.16 2.08 12.62
C VAL A 52 -0.89 3.55 12.92
N GLU A 53 -0.52 3.90 14.16
CA GLU A 53 -0.21 5.30 14.51
C GLU A 53 1.05 5.81 13.81
N MET A 54 2.06 4.98 13.62
CA MET A 54 3.24 5.34 12.81
C MET A 54 2.85 5.64 11.36
N LEU A 55 2.04 4.77 10.73
CA LEU A 55 1.56 4.98 9.37
C LEU A 55 0.70 6.24 9.23
N ARG A 56 -0.13 6.55 10.23
CA ARG A 56 -0.93 7.79 10.27
C ARG A 56 -0.05 9.03 10.35
N GLY A 57 0.97 9.01 11.19
CA GLY A 57 1.94 10.10 11.32
C GLY A 57 2.71 10.34 10.02
N ASP A 58 3.21 9.28 9.40
CA ASP A 58 3.93 9.36 8.12
C ASP A 58 3.00 9.79 6.98
N LEU A 59 1.73 9.35 6.98
CA LEU A 59 0.73 9.79 6.02
C LEU A 59 0.47 11.29 6.13
N ALA A 60 0.33 11.82 7.34
CA ALA A 60 0.14 13.26 7.55
C ALA A 60 1.35 14.07 7.04
N ALA A 61 2.57 13.55 7.24
CA ALA A 61 3.78 14.16 6.70
C ALA A 61 3.83 14.12 5.16
N ILE A 62 3.46 12.98 4.55
CA ILE A 62 3.37 12.84 3.08
C ILE A 62 2.37 13.83 2.49
N MET A 63 1.25 14.05 3.14
CA MET A 63 0.20 14.96 2.68
C MET A 63 0.54 16.46 2.89
N HIS A 64 1.67 16.78 3.51
CA HIS A 64 2.06 18.17 3.69
C HIS A 64 2.37 18.85 2.34
N PRO A 65 1.91 20.09 2.09
CA PRO A 65 2.12 20.77 0.80
C PRO A 65 3.58 20.86 0.34
N GLU A 66 4.54 20.91 1.25
CA GLU A 66 5.97 20.93 0.96
C GLU A 66 6.48 19.65 0.28
N MET A 67 5.72 18.57 0.37
CA MET A 67 6.04 17.32 -0.30
C MET A 67 5.71 17.34 -1.80
N SER A 68 4.95 18.34 -2.25
CA SER A 68 4.67 18.55 -3.66
C SER A 68 5.96 18.86 -4.42
N GLY A 69 6.25 18.02 -5.43
CA GLY A 69 7.49 18.16 -6.23
C GLY A 69 8.70 17.40 -5.66
N ASP A 70 8.57 16.67 -4.57
CA ASP A 70 9.64 15.77 -4.12
C ASP A 70 9.89 14.67 -5.18
N PRO A 71 11.11 14.59 -5.76
CA PRO A 71 11.41 13.68 -6.88
C PRO A 71 11.38 12.19 -6.50
N ARG A 72 11.23 11.88 -5.23
CA ARG A 72 11.08 10.50 -4.75
C ARG A 72 9.70 9.94 -5.04
N PHE A 73 8.67 10.78 -5.19
CA PHE A 73 7.37 10.30 -5.67
C PHE A 73 7.43 10.00 -7.17
N TYR A 74 6.74 8.97 -7.61
CA TYR A 74 6.48 8.74 -9.03
C TYR A 74 5.38 9.67 -9.53
N GLU A 75 4.40 9.93 -8.67
CA GLU A 75 3.27 10.81 -8.91
C GLU A 75 2.79 11.39 -7.57
N TYR A 76 2.36 12.64 -7.58
CA TYR A 76 1.86 13.33 -6.39
C TYR A 76 0.76 14.34 -6.78
N ASN A 77 -0.47 14.04 -6.40
CA ASN A 77 -1.64 14.86 -6.65
C ASN A 77 -2.27 15.25 -5.30
N PHE A 78 -2.13 16.50 -4.91
CA PHE A 78 -2.71 17.00 -3.67
C PHE A 78 -4.25 16.86 -3.66
N ASN A 79 -4.88 17.09 -4.82
CA ASN A 79 -6.29 16.79 -5.05
C ASN A 79 -6.51 16.40 -6.52
N GLU A 80 -6.86 15.16 -6.76
CA GLU A 80 -7.16 14.61 -8.09
C GLU A 80 -8.66 14.67 -8.43
N SER A 81 -9.49 15.19 -7.52
CA SER A 81 -10.93 15.29 -7.76
C SER A 81 -11.25 16.29 -8.86
N ALA A 82 -12.12 15.88 -9.80
CA ALA A 82 -12.71 16.78 -10.77
C ALA A 82 -13.76 17.72 -10.14
N ASP A 83 -14.32 17.35 -8.99
CA ASP A 83 -15.26 18.17 -8.22
C ASP A 83 -14.48 18.97 -7.15
N PRO A 84 -14.44 20.32 -7.24
CA PRO A 84 -13.69 21.14 -6.29
C PRO A 84 -14.23 21.10 -4.86
N SER A 85 -15.47 20.64 -4.65
CA SER A 85 -16.05 20.41 -3.32
C SER A 85 -15.61 19.08 -2.69
N LYS A 86 -14.89 18.23 -3.40
CA LYS A 86 -14.45 16.93 -2.98
C LYS A 86 -12.93 16.83 -2.97
N VAL A 87 -12.41 15.94 -2.14
CA VAL A 87 -10.97 15.72 -2.02
C VAL A 87 -10.63 14.28 -2.32
N LEU A 88 -9.61 14.10 -3.16
CA LEU A 88 -8.95 12.83 -3.41
C LEU A 88 -7.45 13.09 -3.47
N PHE A 89 -6.77 12.91 -2.34
CA PHE A 89 -5.31 12.89 -2.35
C PHE A 89 -4.83 11.58 -2.98
N HIS A 90 -3.85 11.68 -3.86
CA HIS A 90 -3.26 10.53 -4.52
C HIS A 90 -1.74 10.70 -4.64
N ALA A 91 -0.99 9.68 -4.25
CA ALA A 91 0.45 9.64 -4.44
C ALA A 91 0.93 8.21 -4.73
N LEU A 92 1.93 8.10 -5.61
CA LEU A 92 2.68 6.88 -5.89
C LEU A 92 4.12 7.03 -5.38
N GLY A 93 4.63 6.01 -4.70
CA GLY A 93 6.00 6.02 -4.23
C GLY A 93 6.17 6.43 -2.76
N ALA A 94 5.12 6.35 -1.95
CA ALA A 94 5.18 6.62 -0.51
C ALA A 94 6.27 5.80 0.20
N TRP A 95 6.50 4.56 -0.22
CA TRP A 95 7.55 3.68 0.32
C TRP A 95 8.98 4.23 0.17
N ARG A 96 9.20 5.15 -0.77
CA ARG A 96 10.51 5.76 -1.02
C ARG A 96 10.79 6.96 -0.11
N VAL A 97 9.75 7.56 0.45
CA VAL A 97 9.83 8.76 1.28
C VAL A 97 9.54 8.49 2.75
N SER A 98 8.79 7.44 3.06
CA SER A 98 8.39 7.07 4.40
C SER A 98 8.95 5.72 4.82
N ARG A 99 9.53 5.67 6.02
CA ARG A 99 10.03 4.44 6.62
C ARG A 99 8.90 3.46 6.94
N ALA A 100 7.78 3.95 7.47
CA ALA A 100 6.66 3.09 7.83
C ALA A 100 5.98 2.48 6.60
N PHE A 101 5.82 3.25 5.50
CA PHE A 101 5.29 2.72 4.24
C PHE A 101 6.25 1.72 3.57
N HIS A 102 7.57 1.95 3.64
CA HIS A 102 8.55 0.95 3.23
C HIS A 102 8.38 -0.35 4.03
N ASP A 103 8.38 -0.26 5.35
CA ASP A 103 8.33 -1.41 6.24
C ASP A 103 7.01 -2.20 6.08
N LEU A 104 5.90 -1.50 5.80
CA LEU A 104 4.61 -2.15 5.51
C LEU A 104 4.69 -3.09 4.31
N ILE A 105 5.33 -2.66 3.20
CA ILE A 105 5.47 -3.49 1.99
C ILE A 105 6.22 -4.79 2.28
N PHE A 106 7.23 -4.71 3.12
CA PHE A 106 8.08 -5.86 3.46
C PHE A 106 7.63 -6.59 4.73
N LEU A 107 6.45 -6.27 5.27
CA LEU A 107 5.91 -6.95 6.46
C LEU A 107 5.73 -8.45 6.18
N PRO A 108 6.40 -9.36 6.94
CA PRO A 108 6.36 -10.79 6.66
C PRO A 108 4.93 -11.36 6.66
N ARG A 109 4.08 -10.88 7.56
CA ARG A 109 2.69 -11.31 7.65
C ARG A 109 1.87 -10.92 6.41
N LEU A 110 2.05 -9.70 5.89
CA LEU A 110 1.42 -9.26 4.64
C LEU A 110 1.88 -10.10 3.44
N THR A 111 3.19 -10.31 3.32
CA THR A 111 3.77 -11.15 2.27
C THR A 111 3.26 -12.59 2.33
N ALA A 112 3.09 -13.15 3.53
CA ALA A 112 2.55 -14.49 3.71
C ALA A 112 1.08 -14.58 3.27
N CYS A 113 0.24 -13.57 3.57
CA CYS A 113 -1.13 -13.49 3.07
C CYS A 113 -1.16 -13.51 1.54
N PHE A 114 -0.35 -12.67 0.88
CA PHE A 114 -0.30 -12.64 -0.57
C PHE A 114 0.18 -13.97 -1.19
N ARG A 115 1.13 -14.65 -0.56
CA ARG A 115 1.55 -15.98 -1.02
C ARG A 115 0.42 -17.00 -1.00
N GLN A 116 -0.40 -16.98 0.06
CA GLN A 116 -1.55 -17.88 0.18
C GLN A 116 -2.62 -17.56 -0.86
N LEU A 117 -3.00 -16.27 -1.00
CA LEU A 117 -4.06 -15.83 -1.91
C LEU A 117 -3.67 -15.98 -3.39
N LEU A 118 -2.42 -15.66 -3.75
CA LEU A 118 -1.92 -15.72 -5.13
C LEU A 118 -1.32 -17.09 -5.49
N ARG A 119 -1.22 -18.01 -4.52
CA ARG A 119 -0.61 -19.34 -4.71
C ARG A 119 0.78 -19.30 -5.33
N GLY A 120 1.56 -18.24 -5.00
CA GLY A 120 2.88 -18.01 -5.60
C GLY A 120 3.72 -16.99 -4.86
N GLN A 121 4.83 -16.60 -5.47
CA GLN A 121 5.71 -15.57 -4.92
C GLN A 121 5.21 -14.19 -5.35
N PRO A 122 4.69 -13.35 -4.45
CA PRO A 122 4.29 -12.01 -4.80
C PRO A 122 5.52 -11.16 -5.16
N ARG A 123 5.34 -10.27 -6.12
CA ARG A 123 6.33 -9.26 -6.48
C ARG A 123 5.73 -7.90 -6.26
N PHE A 124 6.44 -7.05 -5.54
CA PHE A 124 6.06 -5.66 -5.40
C PHE A 124 6.21 -4.94 -6.74
N TRP A 125 5.15 -4.26 -7.16
CA TRP A 125 5.14 -3.45 -8.38
C TRP A 125 5.35 -1.98 -8.06
N HIS A 126 4.42 -1.39 -7.36
CA HIS A 126 4.48 -0.07 -6.76
C HIS A 126 3.41 0.04 -5.66
N ASP A 127 3.46 1.09 -4.88
CA ASP A 127 2.41 1.46 -3.93
C ASP A 127 1.58 2.62 -4.48
N GLN A 128 0.35 2.69 -4.05
CA GLN A 128 -0.55 3.81 -4.26
C GLN A 128 -1.20 4.19 -2.95
N VAL A 129 -1.23 5.47 -2.66
CA VAL A 129 -1.91 6.02 -1.50
C VAL A 129 -3.06 6.89 -1.97
N PHE A 130 -4.28 6.50 -1.61
CA PHE A 130 -5.48 7.30 -1.80
C PHE A 130 -6.01 7.72 -0.45
N VAL A 131 -6.25 9.03 -0.27
CA VAL A 131 -6.85 9.54 0.96
C VAL A 131 -8.13 10.31 0.64
N LYS A 132 -9.21 9.85 1.24
CA LYS A 132 -10.54 10.43 1.11
C LYS A 132 -11.01 10.86 2.49
N PRO A 133 -11.20 12.17 2.75
CA PRO A 133 -11.77 12.63 4.00
C PRO A 133 -13.22 12.12 4.15
N ALA A 134 -13.63 11.92 5.40
CA ALA A 134 -14.99 11.53 5.69
C ALA A 134 -15.97 12.58 5.16
N LYS A 135 -17.04 12.13 4.50
CA LYS A 135 -18.13 12.95 3.90
C LYS A 135 -17.75 13.70 2.61
N ASP A 136 -16.50 14.17 2.48
CA ASP A 136 -16.05 15.03 1.36
C ASP A 136 -15.09 14.33 0.40
N GLY A 137 -14.94 13.02 0.56
CA GLY A 137 -14.10 12.20 -0.33
C GLY A 137 -14.71 12.09 -1.74
N ALA A 138 -13.85 12.28 -2.76
CA ALA A 138 -14.25 12.08 -4.15
C ALA A 138 -14.41 10.60 -4.50
N VAL A 139 -15.14 10.34 -5.57
CA VAL A 139 -15.35 9.00 -6.10
C VAL A 139 -14.16 8.61 -6.98
N VAL A 140 -13.66 7.40 -6.81
CA VAL A 140 -12.86 6.71 -7.82
C VAL A 140 -13.81 5.82 -8.61
N ALA A 141 -13.85 5.99 -9.93
CA ALA A 141 -14.72 5.21 -10.80
C ALA A 141 -14.37 3.72 -10.74
N TRP A 142 -15.37 2.86 -10.91
CA TRP A 142 -15.15 1.43 -11.05
C TRP A 142 -14.26 1.15 -12.27
N HIS A 143 -13.18 0.41 -12.06
CA HIS A 143 -12.20 0.09 -13.10
C HIS A 143 -11.53 -1.25 -12.80
N GLN A 144 -10.76 -1.71 -13.76
CA GLN A 144 -9.78 -2.78 -13.60
C GLN A 144 -8.41 -2.22 -13.93
N ASP A 145 -7.46 -2.35 -13.01
CA ASP A 145 -6.09 -1.83 -13.17
C ASP A 145 -5.38 -2.40 -14.40
N TYR A 146 -5.71 -3.64 -14.73
CA TYR A 146 -5.16 -4.33 -15.89
C TYR A 146 -5.26 -3.53 -17.21
N SER A 147 -6.32 -2.75 -17.39
CA SER A 147 -6.51 -1.93 -18.60
C SER A 147 -5.46 -0.81 -18.74
N TYR A 148 -4.81 -0.43 -17.67
CA TYR A 148 -3.81 0.65 -17.64
C TYR A 148 -2.37 0.12 -17.56
N TRP A 149 -2.16 -1.09 -17.08
CA TRP A 149 -0.83 -1.66 -16.84
C TRP A 149 -0.35 -2.52 -18.00
N THR A 150 0.17 -1.86 -19.03
CA THR A 150 0.57 -2.50 -20.29
C THR A 150 1.83 -3.40 -20.19
N ARG A 151 2.48 -3.46 -19.02
CA ARG A 151 3.69 -4.26 -18.79
C ARG A 151 3.43 -5.57 -18.07
N THR A 152 2.20 -5.86 -17.74
CA THR A 152 1.80 -7.13 -17.13
C THR A 152 1.18 -8.01 -18.21
N VAL A 153 1.57 -9.29 -18.23
CA VAL A 153 0.91 -10.31 -19.05
C VAL A 153 -0.01 -11.08 -18.11
N PRO A 154 -1.29 -11.25 -18.42
CA PRO A 154 -2.22 -12.01 -17.60
C PRO A 154 -1.82 -13.48 -17.47
#